data_b02f9a27978edbbd9ba1c90367175012
#
_entry.id   b02f9a27978edbbd9ba1c90367175012
#
_cell.length_a   1.000
_cell.length_b   1.000
_cell.length_c   1.000
_cell.angle_alpha   90.00
_cell.angle_beta   90.00
_cell.angle_gamma   90.00
#
_symmetry.space_group_name_H-M   'P 1'
#
loop_
_entity.id
_entity.type
_entity.pdbx_description
1 polymer ?
#
loop_
_entity_poly.entity_id
_entity_poly.type
_entity_poly.pdbx_seq_one_letter_code
_entity_poly.pdbx_strand_id
1 'polypeptide(L)'
;MYFDNNVTGTLTLLDIMDRYGVHNIVFSSSAAVYDGSNTPPFTEDMKLGTTNPYATSKLNIENILKDYSRQKGFRSAVLRYFNLIGAHPSGYIGDFPRGNHGSISSNIFDVVFGKKGKLFIYGDDFPTPDGTAIRDYIDVCDLIDGHIRAFEWTAKQL
;
A
#
# COMPACT_ATOMS: atom_id res chain seq x y z
N MET A 1 10.24 -14.07 -4.85
CA MET A 1 9.26 -13.92 -3.75
C MET A 1 8.19 -12.84 -4.02
N TYR A 2 8.53 -11.53 -4.22
CA TYR A 2 7.49 -10.51 -4.51
C TYR A 2 6.70 -10.80 -5.80
N PHE A 3 7.34 -11.12 -6.89
CA PHE A 3 6.64 -11.38 -8.15
C PHE A 3 5.77 -12.63 -8.09
N ASP A 4 6.25 -13.68 -7.50
CA ASP A 4 5.50 -14.92 -7.35
C ASP A 4 4.26 -14.72 -6.47
N ASN A 5 4.46 -14.18 -5.27
CA ASN A 5 3.35 -13.93 -4.34
C ASN A 5 2.38 -12.86 -4.85
N ASN A 6 2.89 -11.71 -5.28
CA ASN A 6 2.03 -10.58 -5.62
C ASN A 6 1.46 -10.70 -7.03
N VAL A 7 2.29 -10.93 -8.04
CA VAL A 7 1.84 -10.92 -9.44
C VAL A 7 1.16 -12.24 -9.79
N THR A 8 1.82 -13.38 -9.58
CA THR A 8 1.26 -14.70 -9.88
C THR A 8 0.01 -14.96 -9.04
N GLY A 9 0.05 -14.63 -7.74
CA GLY A 9 -1.10 -14.76 -6.87
C GLY A 9 -2.29 -13.91 -7.32
N THR A 10 -2.06 -12.67 -7.75
CA THR A 10 -3.12 -11.81 -8.29
C THR A 10 -3.68 -12.36 -9.60
N LEU A 11 -2.85 -12.83 -10.52
CA LEU A 11 -3.33 -13.45 -11.77
C LEU A 11 -4.21 -14.67 -11.50
N THR A 12 -3.81 -15.52 -10.56
CA THR A 12 -4.62 -16.67 -10.14
C THR A 12 -5.96 -16.23 -9.57
N LEU A 13 -5.96 -15.19 -8.71
CA LEU A 13 -7.20 -14.64 -8.15
C LEU A 13 -8.11 -14.09 -9.24
N LEU A 14 -7.57 -13.29 -10.16
CA LEU A 14 -8.35 -12.69 -11.26
C LEU A 14 -8.94 -13.73 -12.20
N ASP A 15 -8.20 -14.82 -12.49
CA ASP A 15 -8.72 -15.93 -13.29
C ASP A 15 -9.90 -16.63 -12.59
N ILE A 16 -9.78 -16.87 -11.29
CA ILE A 16 -10.88 -17.46 -10.50
C ILE A 16 -12.07 -16.49 -10.45
N MET A 17 -11.83 -15.22 -10.17
CA MET A 17 -12.87 -14.19 -10.13
C MET A 17 -13.65 -14.12 -11.45
N ASP A 18 -12.94 -14.14 -12.59
CA ASP A 18 -13.54 -14.14 -13.94
C ASP A 18 -14.43 -15.36 -14.17
N ARG A 19 -13.95 -16.57 -13.82
CA ARG A 19 -14.74 -17.82 -13.92
C ARG A 19 -16.02 -17.81 -13.10
N TYR A 20 -16.03 -17.11 -11.98
CA TYR A 20 -17.22 -17.01 -11.11
C TYR A 20 -18.04 -15.74 -11.31
N GLY A 21 -17.72 -14.93 -12.32
CA GLY A 21 -18.45 -13.70 -12.63
C GLY A 21 -18.28 -12.58 -11.58
N VAL A 22 -17.22 -12.63 -10.79
CA VAL A 22 -16.89 -11.61 -9.76
C VAL A 22 -15.92 -10.61 -10.38
N HIS A 23 -16.41 -9.45 -10.80
CA HIS A 23 -15.62 -8.48 -11.57
C HIS A 23 -15.31 -7.18 -10.79
N ASN A 24 -15.60 -7.10 -9.49
CA ASN A 24 -15.28 -5.94 -8.66
C ASN A 24 -14.07 -6.25 -7.77
N ILE A 25 -13.07 -5.37 -7.81
CA ILE A 25 -11.87 -5.54 -6.99
C ILE A 25 -11.36 -4.19 -6.48
N VAL A 26 -10.95 -4.14 -5.21
CA VAL A 26 -10.14 -3.06 -4.66
C VAL A 26 -8.74 -3.59 -4.46
N PHE A 27 -7.77 -2.91 -5.04
CA PHE A 27 -6.37 -3.31 -4.97
C PHE A 27 -5.55 -2.35 -4.12
N SER A 28 -4.95 -2.88 -3.08
CA SER A 28 -3.97 -2.20 -2.24
C SER A 28 -2.64 -2.07 -2.99
N SER A 29 -2.48 -0.97 -3.72
CA SER A 29 -1.21 -0.59 -4.34
C SER A 29 -0.31 0.12 -3.32
N SER A 30 0.56 1.00 -3.77
CA SER A 30 1.49 1.71 -2.90
C SER A 30 1.92 3.03 -3.54
N ALA A 31 2.17 4.05 -2.74
CA ALA A 31 2.84 5.27 -3.19
C ALA A 31 4.26 5.04 -3.74
N ALA A 32 4.87 3.90 -3.43
CA ALA A 32 6.17 3.51 -3.98
C ALA A 32 6.18 3.30 -5.51
N VAL A 33 5.01 3.30 -6.18
CA VAL A 33 4.91 3.22 -7.64
C VAL A 33 5.19 4.56 -8.34
N TYR A 34 5.18 5.68 -7.61
CA TYR A 34 5.52 6.98 -8.18
C TYR A 34 7.02 7.10 -8.45
N ASP A 35 7.36 7.73 -9.58
CA ASP A 35 8.75 7.99 -9.95
C ASP A 35 9.41 8.97 -8.99
N GLY A 36 10.65 8.71 -8.62
CA GLY A 36 11.40 9.54 -7.68
C GLY A 36 11.73 10.96 -8.20
N SER A 37 11.49 11.26 -9.48
CA SER A 37 11.62 12.61 -10.05
C SER A 37 10.39 13.50 -9.81
N ASN A 38 9.28 12.93 -9.32
CA ASN A 38 8.10 13.72 -8.98
C ASN A 38 8.34 14.60 -7.75
N THR A 39 7.73 15.79 -7.76
CA THR A 39 7.76 16.72 -6.62
C THR A 39 6.42 16.68 -5.89
N PRO A 40 6.39 16.50 -4.54
CA PRO A 40 5.14 16.54 -3.77
C PRO A 40 4.42 17.90 -3.87
N PRO A 41 3.08 17.93 -3.69
CA PRO A 41 2.19 16.79 -3.38
C PRO A 41 1.93 15.93 -4.61
N PHE A 42 1.82 14.60 -4.42
CA PHE A 42 1.59 13.65 -5.49
C PHE A 42 0.10 13.59 -5.89
N THR A 43 -0.13 13.48 -7.21
CA THR A 43 -1.45 13.24 -7.82
C THR A 43 -1.43 11.97 -8.66
N GLU A 44 -2.61 11.41 -8.95
CA GLU A 44 -2.73 10.09 -9.56
C GLU A 44 -2.22 10.03 -11.03
N ASP A 45 -2.14 11.16 -11.70
CA ASP A 45 -1.68 11.32 -13.10
C ASP A 45 -0.15 11.51 -13.22
N MET A 46 0.55 11.65 -12.10
CA MET A 46 2.00 11.81 -12.11
C MET A 46 2.71 10.58 -12.66
N LYS A 47 3.93 10.81 -13.13
CA LYS A 47 4.80 9.79 -13.69
C LYS A 47 4.98 8.62 -12.72
N LEU A 48 4.83 7.41 -13.26
CA LEU A 48 5.09 6.17 -12.53
C LEU A 48 6.48 5.64 -12.90
N GLY A 49 7.20 5.18 -11.89
CA GLY A 49 8.53 4.61 -12.04
C GLY A 49 8.96 3.94 -10.74
N THR A 50 9.56 2.78 -10.83
CA THR A 50 9.85 1.95 -9.66
C THR A 50 11.34 1.71 -9.51
N THR A 51 11.82 1.78 -8.27
CA THR A 51 13.24 1.62 -7.93
C THR A 51 13.53 0.32 -7.16
N ASN A 52 12.49 -0.45 -6.84
CA ASN A 52 12.63 -1.69 -6.09
C ASN A 52 11.62 -2.76 -6.54
N PRO A 53 11.91 -4.07 -6.32
CA PRO A 53 11.06 -5.16 -6.77
C PRO A 53 9.64 -5.16 -6.19
N TYR A 54 9.45 -4.66 -4.98
CA TYR A 54 8.12 -4.52 -4.37
C TYR A 54 7.27 -3.53 -5.17
N ALA A 55 7.77 -2.30 -5.38
CA ALA A 55 7.07 -1.28 -6.14
C ALA A 55 6.79 -1.75 -7.58
N THR A 56 7.77 -2.41 -8.21
CA THR A 56 7.59 -2.99 -9.55
C THR A 56 6.47 -4.03 -9.57
N SER A 57 6.38 -4.89 -8.57
CA SER A 57 5.30 -5.88 -8.49
C SER A 57 3.92 -5.21 -8.36
N LYS A 58 3.82 -4.12 -7.58
CA LYS A 58 2.56 -3.36 -7.44
C LYS A 58 2.17 -2.68 -8.75
N LEU A 59 3.10 -2.01 -9.41
CA LEU A 59 2.85 -1.34 -10.70
C LEU A 59 2.45 -2.34 -11.80
N ASN A 60 3.05 -3.51 -11.84
CA ASN A 60 2.67 -4.58 -12.78
C ASN A 60 1.20 -5.00 -12.56
N ILE A 61 0.77 -5.13 -11.31
CA ILE A 61 -0.63 -5.47 -11.00
C ILE A 61 -1.57 -4.35 -11.42
N GLU A 62 -1.22 -3.09 -11.21
CA GLU A 62 -2.03 -1.96 -11.70
C GLU A 62 -2.25 -2.03 -13.23
N ASN A 63 -1.20 -2.37 -13.99
CA ASN A 63 -1.30 -2.53 -15.44
C ASN A 63 -2.17 -3.75 -15.82
N ILE A 64 -1.99 -4.89 -15.13
CA ILE A 64 -2.83 -6.08 -15.32
C ILE A 64 -4.31 -5.74 -15.07
N LEU A 65 -4.63 -5.03 -14.00
CA LEU A 65 -6.00 -4.63 -13.69
C LEU A 65 -6.60 -3.70 -14.75
N LYS A 66 -5.81 -2.78 -15.31
CA LYS A 66 -6.23 -1.96 -16.46
C LYS A 66 -6.58 -2.80 -17.68
N ASP A 67 -5.79 -3.84 -17.96
CA ASP A 67 -6.04 -4.74 -19.09
C ASP A 67 -7.28 -5.62 -18.84
N TYR A 68 -7.45 -6.15 -17.64
CA TYR A 68 -8.65 -6.89 -17.25
C TYR A 68 -9.91 -6.02 -17.30
N SER A 69 -9.80 -4.75 -16.92
CA SER A 69 -10.91 -3.80 -17.05
C SER A 69 -11.32 -3.62 -18.52
N ARG A 70 -10.36 -3.45 -19.43
CA ARG A 70 -10.61 -3.22 -20.85
C ARG A 70 -11.15 -4.47 -21.57
N GLN A 71 -10.64 -5.65 -21.21
CA GLN A 71 -10.90 -6.87 -21.99
C GLN A 71 -12.01 -7.74 -21.39
N LYS A 72 -12.21 -7.68 -20.09
CA LYS A 72 -13.11 -8.56 -19.33
C LYS A 72 -14.13 -7.82 -18.46
N GLY A 73 -14.16 -6.49 -18.52
CA GLY A 73 -15.14 -5.69 -17.80
C GLY A 73 -14.94 -5.65 -16.29
N PHE A 74 -13.72 -5.92 -15.81
CA PHE A 74 -13.40 -5.73 -14.39
C PHE A 74 -13.52 -4.27 -13.99
N ARG A 75 -14.07 -4.04 -12.82
CA ARG A 75 -14.17 -2.73 -12.17
C ARG A 75 -13.21 -2.72 -11.01
N SER A 76 -12.11 -2.00 -11.17
CA SER A 76 -11.03 -1.97 -10.19
C SER A 76 -10.85 -0.57 -9.60
N ALA A 77 -10.76 -0.48 -8.28
CA ALA A 77 -10.23 0.68 -7.60
C ALA A 77 -8.81 0.35 -7.11
N VAL A 78 -7.86 1.22 -7.45
CA VAL A 78 -6.46 1.06 -7.09
C VAL A 78 -6.09 2.11 -6.07
N LEU A 79 -5.75 1.71 -4.85
CA LEU A 79 -5.44 2.61 -3.76
C LEU A 79 -3.91 2.68 -3.55
N ARG A 80 -3.32 3.83 -3.86
CA ARG A 80 -1.89 4.12 -3.68
C ARG A 80 -1.68 4.87 -2.38
N TYR A 81 -1.58 4.17 -1.28
CA TYR A 81 -1.38 4.79 0.02
C TYR A 81 0.08 4.75 0.48
N PHE A 82 0.39 5.61 1.43
CA PHE A 82 1.71 5.82 2.01
C PHE A 82 1.93 4.91 3.22
N ASN A 83 2.35 5.47 4.35
CA ASN A 83 2.69 4.68 5.53
C ASN A 83 1.49 4.56 6.45
N LEU A 84 1.19 3.34 6.87
CA LEU A 84 0.12 3.08 7.83
C LEU A 84 0.58 3.36 9.26
N ILE A 85 -0.32 3.92 10.05
CA ILE A 85 -0.16 4.11 11.48
C ILE A 85 -1.49 3.83 12.19
N GLY A 86 -1.43 3.59 13.49
CA GLY A 86 -2.63 3.38 14.28
C GLY A 86 -3.01 1.91 14.47
N ALA A 87 -4.10 1.71 15.19
CA ALA A 87 -4.72 0.43 15.49
C ALA A 87 -6.22 0.60 15.66
N HIS A 88 -6.97 -0.48 15.66
CA HIS A 88 -8.41 -0.41 15.86
C HIS A 88 -8.74 0.12 17.26
N PRO A 89 -9.73 1.05 17.41
CA PRO A 89 -10.07 1.67 18.69
C PRO A 89 -10.46 0.72 19.82
N SER A 90 -10.90 -0.51 19.48
CA SER A 90 -11.20 -1.53 20.48
C SER A 90 -9.99 -2.01 21.26
N GLY A 91 -8.77 -1.78 20.79
CA GLY A 91 -7.55 -2.33 21.35
C GLY A 91 -7.31 -3.83 21.12
N TYR A 92 -8.22 -4.52 20.43
CA TYR A 92 -8.09 -5.97 20.17
C TYR A 92 -7.39 -6.29 18.84
N ILE A 93 -7.32 -5.34 17.93
CA ILE A 93 -6.75 -5.51 16.59
C ILE A 93 -5.67 -4.45 16.39
N GLY A 94 -4.46 -4.89 16.08
CA GLY A 94 -3.31 -4.02 15.83
C GLY A 94 -2.25 -4.72 15.00
N ASP A 95 -1.16 -4.03 14.73
CA ASP A 95 -0.01 -4.56 14.02
C ASP A 95 0.88 -5.36 14.98
N PHE A 96 1.07 -6.65 14.69
CA PHE A 96 1.99 -7.52 15.41
C PHE A 96 2.94 -8.18 14.40
N PRO A 97 3.99 -7.47 13.98
CA PRO A 97 4.91 -7.97 12.97
C PRO A 97 5.67 -9.19 13.45
N ARG A 98 5.78 -10.22 12.59
CA ARG A 98 6.62 -11.38 12.84
C ARG A 98 8.05 -11.09 12.42
N GLY A 99 8.99 -11.22 13.35
CA GLY A 99 10.43 -10.98 13.13
C GLY A 99 10.83 -9.50 13.27
N ASN A 100 11.97 -9.12 12.69
CA ASN A 100 12.56 -7.76 12.82
C ASN A 100 12.01 -6.73 11.82
N HIS A 101 10.84 -6.94 11.27
CA HIS A 101 10.25 -6.03 10.27
C HIS A 101 9.33 -5.01 10.94
N GLY A 102 9.90 -4.16 11.78
CA GLY A 102 9.11 -3.15 12.46
C GLY A 102 8.80 -1.95 11.58
N SER A 103 7.53 -1.56 11.54
CA SER A 103 7.11 -0.21 11.15
C SER A 103 7.71 0.80 12.13
N ILE A 104 7.67 2.10 11.81
CA ILE A 104 8.13 3.13 12.76
C ILE A 104 7.34 3.04 14.07
N SER A 105 6.03 2.83 13.99
CA SER A 105 5.16 2.67 15.16
C SER A 105 5.57 1.49 16.04
N SER A 106 5.81 0.31 15.46
CA SER A 106 6.24 -0.85 16.23
C SER A 106 7.60 -0.63 16.89
N ASN A 107 8.54 0.04 16.24
CA ASN A 107 9.83 0.39 16.83
C ASN A 107 9.69 1.40 17.99
N ILE A 108 8.81 2.39 17.86
CA ILE A 108 8.49 3.33 18.94
C ILE A 108 7.90 2.58 20.14
N PHE A 109 6.91 1.73 19.92
CA PHE A 109 6.29 0.95 20.99
C PHE A 109 7.26 -0.03 21.65
N ASP A 110 8.17 -0.64 20.90
CA ASP A 110 9.22 -1.48 21.48
C ASP A 110 10.11 -0.71 22.48
N VAL A 111 10.36 0.57 22.21
CA VAL A 111 11.09 1.44 23.16
C VAL A 111 10.21 1.84 24.34
N VAL A 112 8.97 2.28 24.09
CA VAL A 112 8.02 2.68 25.14
C VAL A 112 7.76 1.55 26.12
N PHE A 113 7.63 0.32 25.64
CA PHE A 113 7.40 -0.85 26.48
C PHE A 113 8.68 -1.54 26.96
N GLY A 114 9.84 -0.89 26.81
CA GLY A 114 11.13 -1.36 27.33
C GLY A 114 11.71 -2.61 26.65
N LYS A 115 11.17 -3.00 25.48
CA LYS A 115 11.72 -4.10 24.69
C LYS A 115 13.00 -3.72 23.96
N LYS A 116 13.18 -2.43 23.65
CA LYS A 116 14.39 -1.83 23.07
C LYS A 116 14.85 -0.65 23.91
N GLY A 117 16.15 -0.48 24.06
CA GLY A 117 16.71 0.60 24.85
C GLY A 117 16.63 1.98 24.17
N LYS A 118 16.52 2.03 22.85
CA LYS A 118 16.48 3.28 22.08
C LYS A 118 15.88 3.08 20.70
N LEU A 119 15.33 4.17 20.14
CA LEU A 119 14.95 4.27 18.73
C LEU A 119 16.17 4.72 17.92
N PHE A 120 16.43 4.06 16.81
CA PHE A 120 17.48 4.46 15.88
C PHE A 120 16.89 5.29 14.73
N ILE A 121 17.52 6.43 14.46
CA ILE A 121 17.30 7.24 13.27
C ILE A 121 18.45 6.90 12.30
N TYR A 122 18.11 6.45 11.09
CA TYR A 122 19.07 6.03 10.09
C TYR A 122 19.31 7.15 9.08
N GLY A 123 20.38 7.94 9.33
CA GLY A 123 20.75 9.08 8.51
C GLY A 123 20.12 10.40 8.98
N ASP A 124 20.89 11.46 8.80
CA ASP A 124 20.55 12.84 9.15
C ASP A 124 21.01 13.83 8.06
N ASP A 125 21.24 13.30 6.83
CA ASP A 125 21.79 14.01 5.68
C ASP A 125 20.81 14.19 4.53
N PHE A 126 19.51 13.93 4.77
CA PHE A 126 18.47 14.23 3.79
C PHE A 126 18.31 15.76 3.63
N PRO A 127 17.94 16.23 2.41
CA PRO A 127 17.68 17.65 2.15
C PRO A 127 16.32 18.09 2.73
N THR A 128 16.16 17.97 4.04
CA THR A 128 14.99 18.29 4.84
C THR A 128 15.37 19.19 6.01
N PRO A 129 14.43 19.91 6.65
CA PRO A 129 14.76 20.85 7.72
C PRO A 129 15.53 20.26 8.91
N ASP A 130 15.32 18.97 9.19
CA ASP A 130 15.96 18.26 10.31
C ASP A 130 16.93 17.14 9.86
N GLY A 131 17.18 17.03 8.55
CA GLY A 131 18.04 16.00 7.97
C GLY A 131 17.42 14.61 7.92
N THR A 132 16.21 14.41 8.43
CA THR A 132 15.56 13.11 8.41
C THR A 132 14.57 12.98 7.25
N ALA A 133 14.12 11.75 6.96
CA ALA A 133 13.19 11.50 5.87
C ALA A 133 11.77 11.98 6.22
N ILE A 134 11.20 12.84 5.38
CA ILE A 134 9.78 13.22 5.44
C ILE A 134 8.93 12.05 4.95
N ARG A 135 7.87 11.73 5.68
CA ARG A 135 6.92 10.65 5.35
C ARG A 135 5.50 11.13 5.58
N ASP A 136 4.60 10.67 4.74
CA ASP A 136 3.17 10.83 4.89
C ASP A 136 2.59 9.61 5.62
N TYR A 137 1.64 9.84 6.52
CA TYR A 137 1.02 8.79 7.32
C TYR A 137 -0.50 8.86 7.19
N ILE A 138 -1.13 7.68 7.13
CA ILE A 138 -2.58 7.52 7.14
C ILE A 138 -2.99 6.60 8.29
N ASP A 139 -4.05 6.98 9.01
CA ASP A 139 -4.63 6.12 10.04
C ASP A 139 -5.23 4.87 9.39
N VAL A 140 -5.00 3.71 10.03
CA VAL A 140 -5.46 2.43 9.50
C VAL A 140 -6.99 2.36 9.39
N CYS A 141 -7.74 2.99 10.29
CA CYS A 141 -9.20 3.01 10.24
C CYS A 141 -9.69 3.85 9.05
N ASP A 142 -9.09 5.03 8.81
CA ASP A 142 -9.40 5.85 7.65
C ASP A 142 -9.09 5.14 6.33
N LEU A 143 -7.97 4.39 6.31
CA LEU A 143 -7.65 3.58 5.14
C LEU A 143 -8.67 2.47 4.88
N ILE A 144 -9.14 1.78 5.93
CA ILE A 144 -10.15 0.74 5.80
C ILE A 144 -11.49 1.33 5.33
N ASP A 145 -11.90 2.47 5.86
CA ASP A 145 -13.09 3.19 5.38
C ASP A 145 -12.94 3.57 3.90
N GLY A 146 -11.74 4.00 3.49
CA GLY A 146 -11.40 4.24 2.09
C GLY A 146 -11.57 2.99 1.22
N HIS A 147 -11.14 1.82 1.68
CA HIS A 147 -11.32 0.54 0.97
C HIS A 147 -12.80 0.17 0.82
N ILE A 148 -13.59 0.33 1.87
CA ILE A 148 -15.05 0.06 1.84
C ILE A 148 -15.73 0.98 0.82
N ARG A 149 -15.47 2.28 0.87
CA ARG A 149 -16.02 3.25 -0.09
C ARG A 149 -15.57 2.98 -1.53
N ALA A 150 -14.32 2.59 -1.73
CA ALA A 150 -13.81 2.21 -3.04
C ALA A 150 -14.52 0.96 -3.57
N PHE A 151 -14.79 -0.03 -2.71
CA PHE A 151 -15.55 -1.21 -3.11
C PHE A 151 -17.00 -0.87 -3.48
N GLU A 152 -17.67 -0.07 -2.66
CA GLU A 152 -19.03 0.42 -2.97
C GLU A 152 -19.08 1.21 -4.27
N TRP A 153 -18.04 1.99 -4.56
CA TRP A 153 -17.91 2.71 -5.81
C TRP A 153 -17.80 1.76 -7.01
N THR A 154 -16.93 0.72 -6.92
CA THR A 154 -16.82 -0.28 -8.00
C THR A 154 -18.14 -1.02 -8.24
N ALA A 155 -18.94 -1.25 -7.20
CA ALA A 155 -20.23 -1.91 -7.31
C ALA A 155 -21.31 -1.04 -8.01
N LYS A 156 -21.17 0.29 -7.95
CA LYS A 156 -22.11 1.24 -8.55
C LYS A 156 -21.80 1.58 -10.02
N GLN A 157 -20.68 1.12 -10.56
CA GLN A 157 -20.28 1.33 -11.97
C GLN A 157 -20.99 0.34 -12.94
N LEU A 158 -22.26 0.07 -12.70
CA LEU A 158 -23.13 -0.79 -13.53
C LEU A 158 -23.59 -0.07 -14.79
#